data_9983bd82aead06b0b67c05a0fd34e15b
#
_entry.id   9983bd82aead06b0b67c05a0fd34e15b
#
_cell.length_a   1.000
_cell.length_b   1.000
_cell.length_c   1.000
_cell.angle_alpha   90.00
_cell.angle_beta   90.00
_cell.angle_gamma   90.00
#
_symmetry.space_group_name_H-M   'P 1'
#
loop_
_entity.id
_entity.type
_entity.pdbx_description
1 polymer ?
#
loop_
_entity_poly.entity_id
_entity_poly.type
_entity_poly.pdbx_seq_one_letter_code
_entity_poly.pdbx_strand_id
1 'polypeptide(L)'
;MRKSLFIIALVYSCLLCAADFVPESRWITASEGNVDAENTWIAFRKDITLGSIPMKVEASIAADSKYWLWINGEMVVFEGQLKRGPTPKDTYYDKVDITPFLKKGNNEVAVLLWYFGKSGFSHNSSGKSGLLFSAQAIGLYSSSQWMSRIHPAYGTCGDPKPNGRLSESSIRYDGNKDLGEWQTGSVQDGFAASKEIGKAGAAPWNALVERPTPLWKDFGPKKGKYVTKRGAEEDTLVVALPYNMQLTPIIEVEDPEGGHAVSIKSDHLFGGGEPNVWAQYITR
;
A
#
# COMPACT_ATOMS: atom_id res chain seq x y z
N MET A 1 15.27 37.32 26.57
CA MET A 1 15.26 37.28 25.09
C MET A 1 15.60 35.90 24.47
N ARG A 2 16.41 35.05 25.09
CA ARG A 2 16.78 33.73 24.50
C ARG A 2 15.62 32.68 24.49
N LYS A 3 14.68 32.72 25.43
CA LYS A 3 13.60 31.74 25.53
C LYS A 3 12.51 31.90 24.47
N SER A 4 12.26 33.14 24.02
CA SER A 4 11.22 33.41 23.00
C SER A 4 11.65 32.96 21.59
N LEU A 5 12.98 33.01 21.30
CA LEU A 5 13.50 32.55 19.99
C LEU A 5 13.39 31.03 19.80
N PHE A 6 13.52 30.26 20.91
CA PHE A 6 13.41 28.81 20.88
C PHE A 6 11.97 28.32 20.62
N ILE A 7 10.98 29.05 21.17
CA ILE A 7 9.54 28.74 20.96
C ILE A 7 9.13 29.04 19.51
N ILE A 8 9.64 30.13 18.92
CA ILE A 8 9.37 30.51 17.53
C ILE A 8 10.01 29.47 16.58
N ALA A 9 11.21 28.98 16.85
CA ALA A 9 11.85 27.95 16.04
C ALA A 9 11.12 26.61 16.10
N LEU A 10 10.57 26.22 17.25
CA LEU A 10 9.80 24.99 17.41
C LEU A 10 8.44 25.07 16.69
N VAL A 11 7.78 26.21 16.74
CA VAL A 11 6.53 26.44 16.01
C VAL A 11 6.76 26.50 14.50
N TYR A 12 7.89 27.03 14.05
CA TYR A 12 8.25 27.06 12.63
C TYR A 12 8.60 25.67 12.09
N SER A 13 9.23 24.82 12.90
CA SER A 13 9.53 23.44 12.49
C SER A 13 8.26 22.57 12.37
N CYS A 14 7.27 22.78 13.21
CA CYS A 14 5.96 22.13 13.07
C CYS A 14 5.14 22.64 11.87
N LEU A 15 5.29 23.91 11.49
CA LEU A 15 4.62 24.48 10.31
C LEU A 15 5.26 24.05 9.00
N LEU A 16 6.56 23.73 8.99
CA LEU A 16 7.24 23.21 7.80
C LEU A 16 6.89 21.76 7.47
N CYS A 17 6.51 20.93 8.46
CA CYS A 17 6.04 19.56 8.21
C CYS A 17 4.64 19.47 7.58
N ALA A 18 3.85 20.55 7.62
CA ALA A 18 2.52 20.56 7.02
C ALA A 18 2.50 21.13 5.58
N ALA A 19 3.63 21.61 5.07
CA ALA A 19 3.69 22.28 3.77
C ALA A 19 3.49 21.34 2.56
N ASP A 20 3.70 20.04 2.74
CA ASP A 20 3.57 19.04 1.68
C ASP A 20 2.13 18.49 1.53
N PHE A 21 1.26 18.80 2.48
CA PHE A 21 -0.17 18.49 2.42
C PHE A 21 -0.97 19.80 2.52
N VAL A 22 -1.84 20.01 1.53
CA VAL A 22 -2.73 21.17 1.57
C VAL A 22 -3.67 21.09 2.79
N PRO A 23 -4.13 22.22 3.35
CA PRO A 23 -4.99 22.24 4.54
C PRO A 23 -6.31 21.45 4.37
N GLU A 24 -6.75 21.28 3.13
CA GLU A 24 -7.94 20.53 2.75
C GLU A 24 -7.74 19.03 2.75
N SER A 25 -6.49 18.54 2.70
CA SER A 25 -6.18 17.09 2.71
C SER A 25 -6.73 16.43 3.97
N ARG A 26 -7.38 15.29 3.79
CA ARG A 26 -7.94 14.48 4.85
C ARG A 26 -7.40 13.06 4.78
N TRP A 27 -7.14 12.47 5.92
CA TRP A 27 -7.06 11.04 6.03
C TRP A 27 -8.40 10.46 5.65
N ILE A 28 -8.41 9.53 4.73
CA ILE A 28 -9.62 8.87 4.22
C ILE A 28 -9.52 7.35 4.37
N THR A 29 -10.68 6.72 4.55
CA THR A 29 -10.85 5.25 4.54
C THR A 29 -12.14 4.90 3.80
N ALA A 30 -12.43 3.61 3.61
CA ALA A 30 -13.72 3.22 3.04
C ALA A 30 -14.87 3.57 4.01
N SER A 31 -16.02 3.90 3.45
CA SER A 31 -17.21 4.26 4.23
C SER A 31 -17.96 3.04 4.76
N GLU A 32 -17.73 1.87 4.19
CA GLU A 32 -18.44 0.64 4.50
C GLU A 32 -17.51 -0.47 4.97
N GLY A 33 -18.05 -1.39 5.77
CA GLY A 33 -17.35 -2.56 6.28
C GLY A 33 -16.45 -2.28 7.49
N ASN A 34 -15.74 -3.32 7.94
CA ASN A 34 -14.79 -3.22 9.05
C ASN A 34 -13.40 -2.83 8.54
N VAL A 35 -13.22 -1.55 8.25
CA VAL A 35 -12.00 -0.98 7.65
C VAL A 35 -10.77 -1.09 8.54
N ASP A 36 -10.96 -1.19 9.86
CA ASP A 36 -9.88 -1.27 10.85
C ASP A 36 -9.59 -2.72 11.30
N ALA A 37 -10.17 -3.73 10.63
CA ALA A 37 -9.83 -5.13 10.89
C ALA A 37 -8.40 -5.45 10.41
N GLU A 38 -7.75 -6.40 11.06
CA GLU A 38 -6.46 -6.91 10.60
C GLU A 38 -6.54 -7.40 9.15
N ASN A 39 -5.45 -7.18 8.41
CA ASN A 39 -5.31 -7.60 7.02
C ASN A 39 -6.41 -7.06 6.07
N THR A 40 -6.83 -5.81 6.28
CA THR A 40 -7.82 -5.17 5.40
C THR A 40 -7.14 -4.50 4.21
N TRP A 41 -7.72 -4.71 3.03
CA TRP A 41 -7.28 -4.11 1.78
C TRP A 41 -8.34 -3.17 1.25
N ILE A 42 -7.96 -1.93 0.94
CA ILE A 42 -8.89 -0.90 0.49
C ILE A 42 -8.40 -0.33 -0.83
N ALA A 43 -9.27 -0.41 -1.86
CA ALA A 43 -9.08 0.24 -3.13
C ALA A 43 -9.65 1.66 -3.09
N PHE A 44 -8.84 2.65 -3.49
CA PHE A 44 -9.24 4.06 -3.61
C PHE A 44 -9.08 4.52 -5.05
N ARG A 45 -9.98 5.40 -5.48
CA ARG A 45 -9.96 5.99 -6.82
C ARG A 45 -10.33 7.45 -6.81
N LYS A 46 -9.70 8.21 -7.72
CA LYS A 46 -10.06 9.59 -8.03
C LYS A 46 -9.79 9.90 -9.48
N ASP A 47 -10.82 10.37 -10.18
CA ASP A 47 -10.71 10.88 -11.53
C ASP A 47 -10.52 12.39 -11.48
N ILE A 48 -9.61 12.91 -12.31
CA ILE A 48 -9.33 14.34 -12.44
C ILE A 48 -9.18 14.72 -13.92
N THR A 49 -9.52 15.97 -14.25
CA THR A 49 -9.32 16.50 -15.60
C THR A 49 -8.30 17.63 -15.56
N LEU A 50 -7.22 17.49 -16.33
CA LEU A 50 -6.17 18.49 -16.44
C LEU A 50 -6.24 19.23 -17.76
N GLY A 51 -6.32 20.58 -17.72
CA GLY A 51 -6.23 21.42 -18.91
C GLY A 51 -4.82 21.45 -19.50
N SER A 52 -3.81 21.35 -18.66
CA SER A 52 -2.39 21.26 -18.99
C SER A 52 -1.64 20.51 -17.89
N ILE A 53 -0.48 19.98 -18.20
CA ILE A 53 0.40 19.33 -17.23
C ILE A 53 1.43 20.37 -16.75
N PRO A 54 1.54 20.64 -15.43
CA PRO A 54 2.63 21.43 -14.87
C PRO A 54 4.00 20.79 -15.15
N MET A 55 5.06 21.59 -15.16
CA MET A 55 6.42 21.12 -15.41
C MET A 55 6.87 20.04 -14.41
N LYS A 56 6.39 20.12 -13.17
CA LYS A 56 6.64 19.17 -12.12
C LYS A 56 5.42 19.01 -11.24
N VAL A 57 5.04 17.78 -10.98
CA VAL A 57 3.94 17.42 -10.06
C VAL A 57 4.47 16.37 -9.09
N GLU A 58 4.69 16.78 -7.86
CA GLU A 58 5.02 15.88 -6.76
C GLU A 58 3.76 15.55 -5.98
N ALA A 59 3.57 14.27 -5.67
CA ALA A 59 2.55 13.78 -4.76
C ALA A 59 3.19 13.43 -3.42
N SER A 60 2.58 13.89 -2.33
CA SER A 60 2.90 13.48 -0.95
C SER A 60 1.88 12.45 -0.51
N ILE A 61 2.33 11.26 -0.09
CA ILE A 61 1.47 10.11 0.19
C ILE A 61 1.86 9.50 1.52
N ALA A 62 0.89 9.37 2.42
CA ALA A 62 1.02 8.62 3.67
C ALA A 62 -0.10 7.58 3.77
N ALA A 63 0.23 6.41 4.29
CA ALA A 63 -0.69 5.30 4.45
C ALA A 63 -0.49 4.59 5.79
N ASP A 64 -1.54 4.06 6.34
CA ASP A 64 -1.46 3.05 7.38
C ASP A 64 -2.14 1.78 6.85
N SER A 65 -1.38 0.79 6.36
CA SER A 65 0.06 0.54 6.65
C SER A 65 0.97 0.68 5.43
N LYS A 66 0.59 0.14 4.27
CA LYS A 66 1.37 0.08 3.02
C LYS A 66 0.46 0.40 1.85
N TYR A 67 1.01 0.89 0.73
CA TYR A 67 0.20 1.22 -0.44
C TYR A 67 0.91 0.90 -1.75
N TRP A 68 0.11 0.77 -2.81
CA TRP A 68 0.49 0.77 -4.23
C TRP A 68 -0.23 1.92 -4.91
N LEU A 69 0.42 2.58 -5.85
CA LEU A 69 -0.13 3.71 -6.62
C LEU A 69 -0.10 3.41 -8.11
N TRP A 70 -1.22 3.65 -8.77
CA TRP A 70 -1.34 3.68 -10.23
C TRP A 70 -1.86 5.03 -10.69
N ILE A 71 -1.40 5.46 -11.86
CA ILE A 71 -1.96 6.61 -12.58
C ILE A 71 -2.20 6.16 -14.02
N ASN A 72 -3.43 6.35 -14.51
CA ASN A 72 -3.85 5.91 -15.84
C ASN A 72 -3.57 4.41 -16.11
N GLY A 73 -3.69 3.56 -15.09
CA GLY A 73 -3.41 2.14 -15.16
C GLY A 73 -1.93 1.75 -15.07
N GLU A 74 -1.01 2.71 -15.14
CA GLU A 74 0.42 2.46 -14.99
C GLU A 74 0.83 2.50 -13.52
N MET A 75 1.59 1.48 -13.07
CA MET A 75 2.08 1.41 -11.69
C MET A 75 3.20 2.43 -11.46
N VAL A 76 2.96 3.36 -10.55
CA VAL A 76 3.89 4.43 -10.17
C VAL A 76 4.70 4.05 -8.93
N VAL A 77 4.03 3.44 -7.95
CA VAL A 77 4.68 2.99 -6.70
C VAL A 77 4.31 1.54 -6.44
N PHE A 78 5.33 0.70 -6.37
CA PHE A 78 5.23 -0.66 -5.88
C PHE A 78 5.67 -0.69 -4.42
N GLU A 79 4.76 -1.02 -3.51
CA GLU A 79 5.00 -1.04 -2.06
C GLU A 79 5.58 0.28 -1.51
N GLY A 80 4.73 1.27 -1.37
CA GLY A 80 5.05 2.52 -0.69
C GLY A 80 5.37 2.31 0.79
N GLN A 81 5.62 3.40 1.49
CA GLN A 81 6.11 3.39 2.86
C GLN A 81 5.24 2.55 3.82
N LEU A 82 5.90 1.97 4.83
CA LEU A 82 5.22 1.41 6.00
C LEU A 82 4.83 2.53 6.97
N LYS A 83 3.71 2.36 7.67
CA LYS A 83 3.34 3.26 8.77
C LYS A 83 4.40 3.19 9.87
N ARG A 84 5.29 4.14 9.83
CA ARG A 84 6.38 4.36 10.78
C ARG A 84 6.81 5.81 10.69
N GLY A 85 7.43 6.33 11.69
CA GLY A 85 8.00 7.68 11.71
C GLY A 85 9.28 7.73 12.53
N PRO A 86 9.85 8.94 12.75
CA PRO A 86 11.00 9.13 13.62
C PRO A 86 10.72 8.67 15.06
N THR A 87 9.45 8.73 15.45
CA THR A 87 8.96 8.18 16.74
C THR A 87 7.86 7.15 16.47
N PRO A 88 7.51 6.27 17.42
CA PRO A 88 6.43 5.31 17.25
C PRO A 88 5.06 5.93 16.95
N LYS A 89 4.84 7.19 17.31
CA LYS A 89 3.57 7.88 17.13
C LYS A 89 3.49 8.63 15.80
N ASP A 90 4.62 9.02 15.22
CA ASP A 90 4.66 9.81 14.00
C ASP A 90 4.55 8.95 12.73
N THR A 91 4.40 9.59 11.59
CA THR A 91 4.17 8.91 10.32
C THR A 91 5.10 9.47 9.25
N TYR A 92 5.86 8.59 8.59
CA TYR A 92 6.55 8.94 7.36
C TYR A 92 5.55 9.04 6.21
N TYR A 93 5.86 9.91 5.25
CA TYR A 93 5.19 9.98 3.96
C TYR A 93 6.23 9.94 2.82
N ASP A 94 5.81 9.48 1.66
CA ASP A 94 6.61 9.47 0.45
C ASP A 94 6.36 10.72 -0.37
N LYS A 95 7.42 11.25 -1.00
CA LYS A 95 7.32 12.18 -2.13
C LYS A 95 7.60 11.45 -3.42
N VAL A 96 6.67 11.56 -4.35
CA VAL A 96 6.70 10.84 -5.63
C VAL A 96 6.49 11.81 -6.77
N ASP A 97 7.41 11.87 -7.73
CA ASP A 97 7.20 12.60 -8.97
C ASP A 97 6.23 11.82 -9.87
N ILE A 98 5.03 12.35 -10.00
CA ILE A 98 3.97 11.74 -10.81
C ILE A 98 3.82 12.38 -12.20
N THR A 99 4.65 13.39 -12.51
CA THR A 99 4.59 14.13 -13.79
C THR A 99 4.60 13.21 -15.00
N PRO A 100 5.48 12.19 -15.10
CA PRO A 100 5.57 11.35 -16.29
C PRO A 100 4.31 10.53 -16.60
N PHE A 101 3.47 10.31 -15.60
CA PHE A 101 2.27 9.46 -15.69
C PHE A 101 0.99 10.26 -16.01
N LEU A 102 1.07 11.60 -15.98
CA LEU A 102 -0.07 12.47 -16.22
C LEU A 102 -0.24 12.79 -17.70
N LYS A 103 -1.49 12.95 -18.12
CA LYS A 103 -1.86 13.37 -19.47
C LYS A 103 -2.80 14.58 -19.44
N LYS A 104 -2.84 15.35 -20.51
CA LYS A 104 -3.89 16.36 -20.72
C LYS A 104 -5.24 15.66 -20.89
N GLY A 105 -6.29 16.20 -20.28
CA GLY A 105 -7.61 15.58 -20.22
C GLY A 105 -7.80 14.75 -18.97
N ASN A 106 -8.56 13.67 -19.06
CA ASN A 106 -8.91 12.82 -17.92
C ASN A 106 -7.73 11.96 -17.48
N ASN A 107 -7.50 11.95 -16.17
CA ASN A 107 -6.53 11.10 -15.50
C ASN A 107 -7.23 10.33 -14.38
N GLU A 108 -6.83 9.11 -14.19
CA GLU A 108 -7.31 8.21 -13.15
C GLU A 108 -6.19 7.94 -12.16
N VAL A 109 -6.44 8.21 -10.89
CA VAL A 109 -5.51 7.92 -9.80
C VAL A 109 -6.12 6.82 -8.96
N ALA A 110 -5.40 5.72 -8.80
CA ALA A 110 -5.82 4.56 -8.03
C ALA A 110 -4.78 4.21 -6.97
N VAL A 111 -5.25 3.91 -5.77
CA VAL A 111 -4.38 3.49 -4.64
C VAL A 111 -4.96 2.23 -4.02
N LEU A 112 -4.14 1.20 -3.89
CA LEU A 112 -4.45 0.04 -3.05
C LEU A 112 -3.75 0.22 -1.71
N LEU A 113 -4.50 0.25 -0.64
CA LEU A 113 -4.03 0.30 0.72
C LEU A 113 -4.08 -1.09 1.33
N TRP A 114 -3.00 -1.54 1.95
CA TRP A 114 -2.99 -2.71 2.82
C TRP A 114 -2.81 -2.28 4.27
N TYR A 115 -3.87 -2.39 5.05
CA TYR A 115 -3.86 -2.16 6.48
C TYR A 115 -3.56 -3.45 7.22
N PHE A 116 -2.45 -3.48 7.96
CA PHE A 116 -2.03 -4.66 8.71
C PHE A 116 -2.86 -4.87 9.97
N GLY A 117 -3.26 -3.79 10.63
CA GLY A 117 -4.08 -3.82 11.85
C GLY A 117 -3.32 -4.20 13.12
N LYS A 118 -2.03 -4.54 13.02
CA LYS A 118 -1.18 -4.92 14.15
C LYS A 118 0.23 -4.35 13.99
N SER A 119 0.92 -4.19 15.10
CA SER A 119 2.32 -3.74 15.12
C SER A 119 3.29 -4.91 14.92
N GLY A 120 4.48 -4.59 14.41
CA GLY A 120 5.60 -5.50 14.25
C GLY A 120 6.91 -4.74 14.39
N PHE A 121 8.05 -5.36 14.06
CA PHE A 121 9.35 -4.70 14.19
C PHE A 121 9.54 -3.54 13.23
N SER A 122 8.96 -3.60 12.04
CA SER A 122 9.09 -2.58 10.99
C SER A 122 7.92 -1.62 10.91
N HIS A 123 6.84 -1.89 11.66
CA HIS A 123 5.57 -1.18 11.55
C HIS A 123 4.99 -0.87 12.94
N ASN A 124 4.44 0.33 13.10
CA ASN A 124 3.69 0.73 14.27
C ASN A 124 2.26 1.07 13.84
N SER A 125 1.33 0.16 14.08
CA SER A 125 -0.08 0.40 13.76
C SER A 125 -0.63 1.56 14.58
N SER A 126 -1.38 2.45 13.93
CA SER A 126 -2.14 3.49 14.64
C SER A 126 -3.47 2.98 15.21
N GLY A 127 -3.89 1.78 14.83
CA GLY A 127 -5.21 1.24 15.13
C GLY A 127 -6.31 1.74 14.17
N LYS A 128 -5.93 2.46 13.11
CA LYS A 128 -6.84 3.01 12.10
C LYS A 128 -6.28 2.84 10.71
N SER A 129 -7.07 2.28 9.79
CA SER A 129 -6.72 2.29 8.37
C SER A 129 -6.85 3.69 7.79
N GLY A 130 -5.94 4.10 6.92
CA GLY A 130 -6.05 5.42 6.33
C GLY A 130 -5.07 5.69 5.20
N LEU A 131 -5.53 6.51 4.26
CA LEU A 131 -4.76 7.10 3.16
C LEU A 131 -4.80 8.61 3.28
N LEU A 132 -3.65 9.26 3.14
CA LEU A 132 -3.53 10.70 2.98
C LEU A 132 -2.75 10.98 1.71
N PHE A 133 -3.29 11.82 0.84
CA PHE A 133 -2.71 12.15 -0.47
C PHE A 133 -2.78 13.64 -0.73
N SER A 134 -1.73 14.21 -1.33
CA SER A 134 -1.72 15.59 -1.81
C SER A 134 -0.79 15.76 -3.00
N ALA A 135 -1.30 16.31 -4.11
CA ALA A 135 -0.52 16.76 -5.26
C ALA A 135 -0.95 18.21 -5.57
N GLN A 136 -0.35 19.14 -4.82
CA GLN A 136 -0.77 20.54 -4.79
C GLN A 136 -0.76 21.22 -6.15
N ALA A 137 0.24 20.91 -7.00
CA ALA A 137 0.41 21.54 -8.31
C ALA A 137 -0.78 21.34 -9.27
N ILE A 138 -1.61 20.31 -9.00
CA ILE A 138 -2.80 19.97 -9.80
C ILE A 138 -4.10 20.01 -8.98
N GLY A 139 -4.04 20.54 -7.74
CA GLY A 139 -5.22 20.66 -6.88
C GLY A 139 -5.82 19.30 -6.47
N LEU A 140 -5.04 18.22 -6.53
CA LEU A 140 -5.50 16.88 -6.15
C LEU A 140 -5.11 16.58 -4.70
N TYR A 141 -6.09 16.26 -3.87
CA TYR A 141 -5.89 15.87 -2.47
C TYR A 141 -6.97 14.88 -2.01
N SER A 142 -6.63 14.09 -1.00
CA SER A 142 -7.56 13.12 -0.42
C SER A 142 -8.67 13.80 0.36
N SER A 143 -9.92 13.43 0.07
CA SER A 143 -11.15 13.94 0.67
C SER A 143 -12.28 12.92 0.44
N SER A 144 -13.47 13.22 0.93
CA SER A 144 -14.70 12.45 0.66
C SER A 144 -15.08 12.40 -0.83
N GLN A 145 -14.44 13.19 -1.68
CA GLN A 145 -14.64 13.11 -3.14
C GLN A 145 -13.88 11.93 -3.80
N TRP A 146 -13.03 11.23 -3.08
CA TRP A 146 -12.46 9.97 -3.54
C TRP A 146 -13.48 8.87 -3.36
N MET A 147 -13.45 7.91 -4.28
CA MET A 147 -14.25 6.69 -4.16
C MET A 147 -13.40 5.59 -3.54
N SER A 148 -14.00 4.75 -2.70
CA SER A 148 -13.28 3.67 -2.05
C SER A 148 -14.14 2.44 -1.81
N ARG A 149 -13.49 1.29 -1.71
CA ARG A 149 -14.12 -0.01 -1.43
C ARG A 149 -13.13 -0.92 -0.73
N ILE A 150 -13.58 -1.71 0.25
CA ILE A 150 -12.79 -2.86 0.72
C ILE A 150 -12.69 -3.84 -0.44
N HIS A 151 -11.46 -4.24 -0.80
CA HIS A 151 -11.19 -5.14 -1.91
C HIS A 151 -11.54 -6.59 -1.51
N PRO A 152 -12.57 -7.20 -2.11
CA PRO A 152 -13.11 -8.47 -1.61
C PRO A 152 -12.25 -9.69 -1.92
N ALA A 153 -11.30 -9.58 -2.85
CA ALA A 153 -10.44 -10.70 -3.23
C ALA A 153 -9.38 -11.03 -2.17
N TYR A 154 -8.96 -10.03 -1.38
CA TYR A 154 -7.93 -10.23 -0.36
C TYR A 154 -8.51 -10.80 0.94
N GLY A 155 -7.79 -11.75 1.51
CA GLY A 155 -8.11 -12.37 2.78
C GLY A 155 -6.85 -12.96 3.41
N THR A 156 -7.00 -13.71 4.48
CA THR A 156 -5.92 -14.44 5.15
C THR A 156 -5.93 -15.90 4.69
N CYS A 157 -4.77 -16.45 4.37
CA CYS A 157 -4.61 -17.87 4.12
C CYS A 157 -3.89 -18.53 5.30
N GLY A 158 -4.34 -19.74 5.60
CA GLY A 158 -3.73 -20.63 6.57
C GLY A 158 -3.41 -19.98 7.90
N ASP A 159 -2.78 -20.72 8.73
CA ASP A 159 -2.21 -20.19 9.97
C ASP A 159 -0.73 -20.58 10.03
N PRO A 160 0.16 -19.95 9.24
CA PRO A 160 1.48 -19.84 9.77
C PRO A 160 1.33 -18.87 10.92
N LYS A 161 1.58 -19.35 12.13
CA LYS A 161 1.74 -18.44 13.26
C LYS A 161 2.75 -17.40 12.80
N PRO A 162 2.33 -16.15 12.58
CA PRO A 162 3.26 -15.17 12.09
C PRO A 162 4.42 -15.17 13.05
N ASN A 163 5.62 -15.20 12.54
CA ASN A 163 6.76 -14.83 13.34
C ASN A 163 6.32 -13.55 14.05
N GLY A 164 6.26 -13.52 15.37
CA GLY A 164 5.75 -12.38 16.15
C GLY A 164 6.49 -11.06 15.89
N ARG A 165 7.45 -11.06 14.97
CA ARG A 165 8.19 -9.91 14.44
C ARG A 165 7.52 -9.26 13.23
N LEU A 166 6.70 -10.00 12.49
CA LEU A 166 6.04 -9.50 11.28
C LEU A 166 4.68 -8.93 11.64
N SER A 167 4.41 -7.75 11.11
CA SER A 167 3.09 -7.13 11.16
C SER A 167 2.18 -7.58 10.02
N GLU A 168 2.78 -8.11 8.97
CA GLU A 168 2.08 -8.62 7.80
C GLU A 168 1.39 -9.96 8.10
N SER A 169 0.17 -10.10 7.63
CA SER A 169 -0.54 -11.39 7.60
C SER A 169 -0.17 -12.17 6.35
N SER A 170 -0.31 -13.50 6.39
CA SER A 170 -0.31 -14.31 5.18
C SER A 170 -1.53 -13.96 4.34
N ILE A 171 -1.34 -13.82 3.02
CA ILE A 171 -2.33 -13.26 2.10
C ILE A 171 -2.97 -14.39 1.29
N ARG A 172 -4.29 -14.40 1.21
CA ARG A 172 -5.04 -15.13 0.19
C ARG A 172 -5.66 -14.13 -0.78
N TYR A 173 -5.47 -14.35 -2.06
CA TYR A 173 -6.15 -13.63 -3.13
C TYR A 173 -7.10 -14.58 -3.87
N ASP A 174 -8.40 -14.30 -3.84
CA ASP A 174 -9.42 -15.08 -4.53
C ASP A 174 -9.72 -14.41 -5.88
N GLY A 175 -9.21 -15.00 -6.96
CA GLY A 175 -9.37 -14.47 -8.31
C GLY A 175 -10.84 -14.34 -8.75
N ASN A 176 -11.75 -15.14 -8.16
CA ASN A 176 -13.18 -15.05 -8.45
C ASN A 176 -13.85 -13.81 -7.86
N LYS A 177 -13.19 -13.11 -6.93
CA LYS A 177 -13.65 -11.88 -6.28
C LYS A 177 -12.85 -10.65 -6.70
N ASP A 178 -12.02 -10.81 -7.73
CA ASP A 178 -11.24 -9.70 -8.29
C ASP A 178 -12.16 -8.56 -8.77
N LEU A 179 -11.73 -7.34 -8.57
CA LEU A 179 -12.43 -6.14 -9.04
C LEU A 179 -12.15 -5.82 -10.52
N GLY A 180 -11.40 -6.68 -11.23
CA GLY A 180 -10.98 -6.45 -12.61
C GLY A 180 -10.05 -5.25 -12.73
N GLU A 181 -10.22 -4.50 -13.82
CA GLU A 181 -9.36 -3.34 -14.14
C GLU A 181 -9.78 -2.07 -13.35
N TRP A 182 -10.02 -2.21 -12.04
CA TRP A 182 -10.49 -1.08 -11.22
C TRP A 182 -9.53 0.12 -11.20
N GLN A 183 -8.26 -0.07 -11.54
CA GLN A 183 -7.24 0.99 -11.63
C GLN A 183 -7.42 1.90 -12.86
N THR A 184 -8.20 1.49 -13.87
CA THR A 184 -8.35 2.19 -15.16
C THR A 184 -9.70 2.87 -15.33
N GLY A 185 -10.47 3.07 -14.29
CA GLY A 185 -11.73 3.80 -14.37
C GLY A 185 -12.93 3.02 -14.90
N SER A 186 -12.74 1.83 -15.46
CA SER A 186 -13.82 1.06 -16.09
C SER A 186 -14.76 0.37 -15.09
N VAL A 187 -14.29 0.08 -13.88
CA VAL A 187 -15.07 -0.63 -12.85
C VAL A 187 -15.39 0.30 -11.69
N GLN A 188 -16.66 0.60 -11.48
CA GLN A 188 -17.13 1.46 -10.39
C GLN A 188 -18.11 0.76 -9.44
N ASP A 189 -18.54 -0.45 -9.74
CA ASP A 189 -19.51 -1.18 -8.92
C ASP A 189 -18.99 -1.41 -7.50
N GLY A 190 -19.81 -1.01 -6.51
CA GLY A 190 -19.52 -1.14 -5.10
C GLY A 190 -18.47 -0.18 -4.54
N PHE A 191 -18.00 0.82 -5.34
CA PHE A 191 -17.26 1.94 -4.81
C PHE A 191 -18.23 3.01 -4.28
N ALA A 192 -17.93 3.53 -3.09
CA ALA A 192 -18.68 4.60 -2.44
C ALA A 192 -17.76 5.77 -2.09
N ALA A 193 -18.35 6.95 -1.82
CA ALA A 193 -17.58 8.10 -1.34
C ALA A 193 -16.78 7.75 -0.09
N SER A 194 -15.49 8.09 -0.10
CA SER A 194 -14.60 7.81 1.02
C SER A 194 -15.00 8.58 2.28
N LYS A 195 -14.78 7.97 3.43
CA LYS A 195 -15.00 8.60 4.73
C LYS A 195 -13.76 9.37 5.15
N GLU A 196 -13.93 10.66 5.48
CA GLU A 196 -12.89 11.47 6.10
C GLU A 196 -12.77 11.13 7.58
N ILE A 197 -11.55 10.90 8.06
CA ILE A 197 -11.29 10.42 9.43
C ILE A 197 -10.27 11.27 10.20
N GLY A 198 -9.69 12.30 9.57
CA GLY A 198 -8.78 13.22 10.23
C GLY A 198 -8.13 14.20 9.27
N LYS A 199 -7.55 15.26 9.82
CA LYS A 199 -6.69 16.20 9.07
C LYS A 199 -5.26 15.69 9.01
N ALA A 200 -4.46 16.20 8.07
CA ALA A 200 -3.02 16.01 8.09
C ALA A 200 -2.45 16.45 9.46
N GLY A 201 -1.59 15.64 10.03
CA GLY A 201 -1.00 15.91 11.36
C GLY A 201 -1.89 15.59 12.56
N ALA A 202 -3.13 15.14 12.36
CA ALA A 202 -4.01 14.75 13.46
C ALA A 202 -3.66 13.36 14.03
N ALA A 203 -3.96 13.13 15.30
CA ALA A 203 -3.92 11.79 15.88
C ALA A 203 -4.89 10.85 15.14
N PRO A 204 -4.55 9.57 15.02
CA PRO A 204 -3.42 8.86 15.63
C PRO A 204 -2.11 8.90 14.81
N TRP A 205 -2.06 9.56 13.66
CA TRP A 205 -0.89 9.58 12.76
C TRP A 205 0.14 10.66 13.10
N ASN A 206 -0.27 11.72 13.82
CA ASN A 206 0.53 12.82 14.37
C ASN A 206 1.45 13.49 13.32
N ALA A 207 2.71 13.77 13.67
CA ALA A 207 3.61 14.48 12.78
C ALA A 207 3.91 13.65 11.51
N LEU A 208 3.84 14.34 10.37
CA LEU A 208 4.16 13.80 9.06
C LEU A 208 5.57 14.21 8.68
N VAL A 209 6.44 13.25 8.43
CA VAL A 209 7.85 13.48 8.11
C VAL A 209 8.18 12.77 6.80
N GLU A 210 8.86 13.46 5.89
CA GLU A 210 9.34 12.85 4.65
C GLU A 210 10.23 11.66 4.95
N ARG A 211 9.96 10.53 4.30
CA ARG A 211 10.73 9.31 4.50
C ARG A 211 12.14 9.47 3.94
N PRO A 212 13.17 9.22 4.74
CA PRO A 212 14.56 9.35 4.28
C PRO A 212 15.03 8.21 3.39
N THR A 213 14.30 7.09 3.40
CA THR A 213 14.64 5.90 2.59
C THR A 213 13.95 5.99 1.24
N PRO A 214 14.66 5.77 0.13
CA PRO A 214 14.06 5.82 -1.21
C PRO A 214 13.05 4.69 -1.41
N LEU A 215 12.19 4.85 -2.41
CA LEU A 215 11.32 3.80 -2.92
C LEU A 215 12.14 2.61 -3.46
N TRP A 216 11.50 1.45 -3.54
CA TRP A 216 12.08 0.27 -4.17
C TRP A 216 12.46 0.56 -5.62
N LYS A 217 13.61 0.04 -6.01
CA LYS A 217 14.04 0.07 -7.42
C LYS A 217 13.67 -1.24 -8.07
N ASP A 218 12.89 -1.17 -9.15
CA ASP A 218 12.59 -2.32 -9.97
C ASP A 218 13.82 -2.67 -10.86
N PHE A 219 14.31 -3.90 -10.73
CA PHE A 219 15.39 -4.46 -11.56
C PHE A 219 14.84 -5.37 -12.65
N GLY A 220 13.52 -5.41 -12.83
CA GLY A 220 12.82 -6.28 -13.73
C GLY A 220 12.81 -7.76 -13.33
N PRO A 221 11.95 -8.56 -13.97
CA PRO A 221 11.79 -9.97 -13.65
C PRO A 221 13.04 -10.79 -14.01
N LYS A 222 13.37 -11.76 -13.15
CA LYS A 222 14.44 -12.74 -13.38
C LYS A 222 13.85 -14.14 -13.29
N LYS A 223 14.14 -14.99 -14.28
CA LYS A 223 13.71 -16.40 -14.24
C LYS A 223 14.54 -17.17 -13.22
N GLY A 224 13.87 -17.80 -12.26
CA GLY A 224 14.48 -18.72 -11.31
C GLY A 224 14.67 -20.12 -11.93
N LYS A 225 15.70 -20.85 -11.48
CA LYS A 225 15.80 -22.30 -11.73
C LYS A 225 15.04 -23.03 -10.65
N TYR A 226 14.27 -24.04 -11.02
CA TYR A 226 13.47 -24.79 -10.06
C TYR A 226 13.59 -26.30 -10.28
N VAL A 227 13.26 -27.06 -9.24
CA VAL A 227 13.11 -28.50 -9.25
C VAL A 227 11.68 -28.82 -8.85
N THR A 228 11.02 -29.68 -9.61
CA THR A 228 9.68 -30.16 -9.29
C THR A 228 9.77 -31.37 -8.36
N LYS A 229 9.08 -31.33 -7.24
CA LYS A 229 8.83 -32.46 -6.36
C LYS A 229 7.38 -32.87 -6.53
N ARG A 230 7.12 -34.10 -6.98
CA ARG A 230 5.80 -34.65 -7.13
C ARG A 230 5.28 -35.14 -5.78
N GLY A 231 4.10 -34.73 -5.38
CA GLY A 231 3.38 -35.21 -4.20
C GLY A 231 2.13 -36.01 -4.58
N ALA A 232 1.50 -36.61 -3.57
CA ALA A 232 0.24 -37.34 -3.77
C ALA A 232 -0.96 -36.39 -3.93
N GLU A 233 -0.92 -35.24 -3.26
CA GLU A 233 -2.01 -34.26 -3.24
C GLU A 233 -1.62 -32.95 -3.92
N GLU A 234 -0.32 -32.60 -3.89
CA GLU A 234 0.18 -31.36 -4.48
C GLU A 234 1.58 -31.52 -5.07
N ASP A 235 1.86 -30.81 -6.14
CA ASP A 235 3.19 -30.66 -6.71
C ASP A 235 3.87 -29.41 -6.14
N THR A 236 5.15 -29.53 -5.82
CA THR A 236 5.93 -28.43 -5.27
C THR A 236 7.05 -28.02 -6.23
N LEU A 237 7.11 -26.73 -6.57
CA LEU A 237 8.25 -26.13 -7.25
C LEU A 237 9.21 -25.54 -6.21
N VAL A 238 10.41 -26.09 -6.14
CA VAL A 238 11.45 -25.59 -5.23
C VAL A 238 12.43 -24.73 -6.02
N VAL A 239 12.46 -23.44 -5.69
CA VAL A 239 13.37 -22.47 -6.32
C VAL A 239 14.51 -22.17 -5.36
N ALA A 240 15.73 -22.53 -5.73
CA ALA A 240 16.93 -22.19 -4.99
C ALA A 240 17.44 -20.82 -5.42
N LEU A 241 17.67 -19.94 -4.46
CA LEU A 241 18.28 -18.63 -4.69
C LEU A 241 19.80 -18.73 -4.60
N PRO A 242 20.56 -17.97 -5.41
CA PRO A 242 22.02 -18.04 -5.42
C PRO A 242 22.67 -17.51 -4.13
N TYR A 243 21.97 -16.65 -3.39
CA TYR A 243 22.35 -16.09 -2.12
C TYR A 243 21.09 -15.56 -1.40
N ASN A 244 21.22 -15.18 -0.15
CA ASN A 244 20.14 -14.55 0.59
C ASN A 244 19.80 -13.17 -0.01
N MET A 245 18.57 -12.98 -0.47
CA MET A 245 18.11 -11.76 -1.14
C MET A 245 16.66 -11.46 -0.78
N GLN A 246 16.29 -10.18 -0.85
CA GLN A 246 14.89 -9.77 -0.90
C GLN A 246 14.41 -9.78 -2.35
N LEU A 247 13.26 -10.38 -2.58
CA LEU A 247 12.63 -10.44 -3.90
C LEU A 247 11.10 -10.50 -3.75
N THR A 248 10.42 -10.09 -4.80
CA THR A 248 8.99 -10.35 -4.98
C THR A 248 8.85 -11.55 -5.90
N PRO A 249 8.30 -12.68 -5.45
CA PRO A 249 8.10 -13.83 -6.30
C PRO A 249 6.96 -13.55 -7.29
N ILE A 250 7.15 -13.96 -8.54
CA ILE A 250 6.15 -13.89 -9.61
C ILE A 250 5.94 -15.32 -10.13
N ILE A 251 4.70 -15.74 -10.23
CA ILE A 251 4.30 -17.00 -10.83
C ILE A 251 3.19 -16.74 -11.86
N GLU A 252 3.33 -17.34 -13.03
CA GLU A 252 2.31 -17.39 -14.07
C GLU A 252 1.67 -18.78 -14.04
N VAL A 253 0.36 -18.85 -13.99
CA VAL A 253 -0.40 -20.09 -13.89
C VAL A 253 -1.51 -20.10 -14.95
N GLU A 254 -1.60 -21.20 -15.67
CA GLU A 254 -2.74 -21.53 -16.52
C GLU A 254 -3.57 -22.60 -15.83
N ASP A 255 -4.84 -22.32 -15.60
CA ASP A 255 -5.78 -23.23 -14.94
C ASP A 255 -7.13 -23.15 -15.66
N PRO A 256 -7.39 -24.07 -16.62
CA PRO A 256 -8.62 -24.05 -17.40
C PRO A 256 -9.89 -24.36 -16.59
N GLU A 257 -9.75 -25.02 -15.45
CA GLU A 257 -10.89 -25.42 -14.60
C GLU A 257 -11.23 -24.36 -13.56
N GLY A 258 -10.23 -23.60 -13.12
CA GLY A 258 -10.37 -22.61 -12.05
C GLY A 258 -10.63 -23.23 -10.66
N GLY A 259 -10.57 -22.39 -9.65
CA GLY A 259 -10.88 -22.79 -8.26
C GLY A 259 -9.75 -23.48 -7.51
N HIS A 260 -8.60 -23.71 -8.13
CA HIS A 260 -7.45 -24.31 -7.49
C HIS A 260 -6.59 -23.31 -6.71
N ALA A 261 -5.96 -23.79 -5.64
CA ALA A 261 -5.09 -22.98 -4.81
C ALA A 261 -3.62 -23.11 -5.25
N VAL A 262 -3.01 -22.01 -5.59
CA VAL A 262 -1.56 -21.91 -5.83
C VAL A 262 -0.93 -21.13 -4.71
N SER A 263 0.06 -21.70 -4.02
CA SER A 263 0.68 -21.09 -2.84
C SER A 263 2.17 -20.81 -3.07
N ILE A 264 2.62 -19.68 -2.56
CA ILE A 264 4.03 -19.33 -2.47
C ILE A 264 4.38 -19.25 -0.98
N LYS A 265 5.38 -20.02 -0.56
CA LYS A 265 5.85 -20.07 0.82
C LYS A 265 7.33 -19.75 0.84
N SER A 266 7.75 -18.86 1.74
CA SER A 266 9.19 -18.65 1.98
C SER A 266 9.77 -19.83 2.72
N ASP A 267 11.09 -20.02 2.59
CA ASP A 267 11.82 -20.98 3.39
C ASP A 267 11.81 -20.58 4.89
N HIS A 268 12.18 -21.53 5.74
CA HIS A 268 12.27 -21.30 7.17
C HIS A 268 13.38 -20.30 7.51
N LEU A 269 13.01 -19.21 8.16
CA LEU A 269 13.99 -18.35 8.81
C LEU A 269 14.35 -18.96 10.17
N PHE A 270 15.61 -19.22 10.43
CA PHE A 270 16.10 -19.72 11.73
C PHE A 270 15.72 -21.16 12.12
N GLY A 271 15.52 -22.05 11.16
CA GLY A 271 15.31 -23.47 11.43
C GLY A 271 14.02 -23.84 12.16
N GLY A 272 13.06 -22.95 12.20
CA GLY A 272 11.71 -23.22 12.71
C GLY A 272 10.84 -23.93 11.66
N GLY A 273 9.92 -24.76 12.08
CA GLY A 273 9.13 -25.62 11.20
C GLY A 273 8.15 -24.93 10.25
N GLU A 274 7.82 -23.64 10.43
CA GLU A 274 6.78 -22.96 9.67
C GLU A 274 7.33 -21.82 8.80
N PRO A 275 6.83 -21.65 7.57
CA PRO A 275 7.22 -20.52 6.71
C PRO A 275 6.84 -19.18 7.35
N ASN A 276 7.70 -18.18 7.19
CA ASN A 276 7.46 -16.85 7.78
C ASN A 276 6.36 -16.07 7.06
N VAL A 277 6.25 -16.25 5.75
CA VAL A 277 5.26 -15.58 4.89
C VAL A 277 4.69 -16.60 3.92
N TRP A 278 3.39 -16.53 3.76
CA TRP A 278 2.64 -17.37 2.86
C TRP A 278 1.68 -16.51 2.05
N ALA A 279 1.71 -16.64 0.73
CA ALA A 279 0.72 -16.09 -0.17
C ALA A 279 0.04 -17.22 -0.92
N GLN A 280 -1.28 -17.12 -1.09
CA GLN A 280 -2.10 -18.08 -1.80
C GLN A 280 -2.96 -17.35 -2.82
N TYR A 281 -3.00 -17.86 -4.04
CA TYR A 281 -3.91 -17.42 -5.09
C TYR A 281 -4.93 -18.52 -5.38
N ILE A 282 -6.21 -18.16 -5.40
CA ILE A 282 -7.27 -19.04 -5.89
C ILE A 282 -7.53 -18.64 -7.34
N THR A 283 -7.37 -19.60 -8.25
CA THR A 283 -7.56 -19.40 -9.69
C THR A 283 -9.03 -19.15 -10.03
N ARG A 284 -9.29 -18.47 -11.13
CA ARG A 284 -10.63 -18.14 -11.64
C ARG A 284 -10.86 -18.77 -12.98
#